data_b193604d602cc89dee2d9770f1a920bf
#
_entry.id   b193604d602cc89dee2d9770f1a920bf
#
_cell.length_a   1.000
_cell.length_b   1.000
_cell.length_c   1.000
_cell.angle_alpha   90.00
_cell.angle_beta   90.00
_cell.angle_gamma   90.00
#
_symmetry.space_group_name_H-M   'P 1'
#
loop_
_entity.id
_entity.type
_entity.pdbx_description
1 polymer ?
#
loop_
_entity_poly.entity_id
_entity_poly.type
_entity_poly.pdbx_seq_one_letter_code
_entity_poly.pdbx_strand_id
1 'polypeptide(L)'
;VDVMRPDVRTRKEAAVLNDFLMMESIHAKSYGTILTSLNDQATVDEVFKWMNNNPRMQYKAKRINDIYQTGNNLEKKVASVFLEGILYYTNFFTPLWYRGNNKLANLSEVIKLVIRDESVHGTYLGYKFQLGYNELSATEQKTFKKWMDELLDDLLENEFARSEEHT
;
A
#
# COMPACT_ATOMS: atom_id res chain seq x y z
N VAL A 1 3.12 -9.43 -1.51
CA VAL A 1 2.48 -10.71 -1.90
C VAL A 1 3.30 -11.90 -1.42
N ASP A 2 4.58 -12.03 -1.74
CA ASP A 2 5.40 -13.23 -1.43
C ASP A 2 5.50 -13.54 0.07
N VAL A 3 5.52 -12.52 0.92
CA VAL A 3 5.55 -12.70 2.39
C VAL A 3 4.27 -13.35 2.95
N MET A 4 3.19 -13.43 2.15
CA MET A 4 1.94 -14.09 2.49
C MET A 4 1.90 -15.57 2.05
N ARG A 5 2.81 -16.01 1.16
CA ARG A 5 2.82 -17.38 0.62
C ARG A 5 2.94 -18.48 1.66
N PRO A 6 3.72 -18.33 2.76
CA PRO A 6 3.80 -19.37 3.78
C PRO A 6 2.47 -19.68 4.49
N ASP A 7 1.50 -18.75 4.43
CA ASP A 7 0.17 -18.89 5.05
C ASP A 7 -0.90 -19.45 4.09
N VAL A 8 -0.51 -19.82 2.87
CA VAL A 8 -1.43 -20.37 1.87
C VAL A 8 -1.83 -21.78 2.23
N ARG A 9 -3.14 -22.03 2.35
CA ARG A 9 -3.71 -23.32 2.72
C ARG A 9 -4.25 -24.11 1.52
N THR A 10 -4.54 -23.43 0.42
CA THR A 10 -5.16 -24.04 -0.76
C THR A 10 -4.54 -23.54 -2.08
N ARG A 11 -4.68 -24.37 -3.14
CA ARG A 11 -4.27 -23.94 -4.50
C ARG A 11 -5.02 -22.70 -4.98
N LYS A 12 -6.26 -22.52 -4.54
CA LYS A 12 -7.07 -21.33 -4.90
C LYS A 12 -6.50 -20.07 -4.27
N GLU A 13 -6.09 -20.13 -3.01
CA GLU A 13 -5.40 -19.01 -2.36
C GLU A 13 -4.08 -18.67 -3.07
N ALA A 14 -3.30 -19.68 -3.45
CA ALA A 14 -2.07 -19.47 -4.22
C ALA A 14 -2.35 -18.79 -5.56
N ALA A 15 -3.43 -19.16 -6.24
CA ALA A 15 -3.85 -18.51 -7.49
C ALA A 15 -4.18 -17.03 -7.27
N VAL A 16 -4.96 -16.68 -6.25
CA VAL A 16 -5.29 -15.28 -5.91
C VAL A 16 -4.03 -14.47 -5.65
N LEU A 17 -3.05 -15.00 -4.91
CA LEU A 17 -1.79 -14.29 -4.67
C LEU A 17 -0.96 -14.11 -5.96
N ASN A 18 -1.04 -15.05 -6.91
CA ASN A 18 -0.39 -14.88 -8.21
C ASN A 18 -1.07 -13.78 -9.03
N ASP A 19 -2.40 -13.68 -8.99
CA ASP A 19 -3.13 -12.61 -9.66
C ASP A 19 -2.76 -11.24 -9.05
N PHE A 20 -2.65 -11.13 -7.73
CA PHE A 20 -2.18 -9.92 -7.07
C PHE A 20 -0.76 -9.56 -7.51
N LEU A 21 0.17 -10.51 -7.55
CA LEU A 21 1.53 -10.26 -8.02
C LEU A 21 1.58 -9.75 -9.45
N MET A 22 0.72 -10.28 -10.32
CA MET A 22 0.58 -9.80 -11.69
C MET A 22 0.06 -8.35 -11.72
N MET A 23 -1.00 -8.04 -10.94
CA MET A 23 -1.55 -6.68 -10.84
C MET A 23 -0.50 -5.69 -10.36
N GLU A 24 0.25 -6.00 -9.30
CA GLU A 24 1.34 -5.16 -8.80
C GLU A 24 2.44 -4.90 -9.85
N SER A 25 2.74 -5.89 -10.67
CA SER A 25 3.70 -5.72 -11.78
C SER A 25 3.16 -4.75 -12.85
N ILE A 26 1.85 -4.78 -13.10
CA ILE A 26 1.19 -3.84 -14.01
C ILE A 26 1.16 -2.44 -13.40
N HIS A 27 0.88 -2.29 -12.09
CA HIS A 27 0.90 -1.01 -11.38
C HIS A 27 2.29 -0.37 -11.47
N ALA A 28 3.34 -1.10 -11.13
CA ALA A 28 4.73 -0.61 -11.21
C ALA A 28 5.09 -0.14 -12.62
N LYS A 29 4.74 -0.91 -13.65
CA LYS A 29 4.94 -0.52 -15.05
C LYS A 29 4.14 0.72 -15.43
N SER A 30 2.91 0.82 -14.96
CA SER A 30 2.01 1.96 -15.24
C SER A 30 2.58 3.25 -14.65
N TYR A 31 3.03 3.24 -13.39
CA TYR A 31 3.68 4.39 -12.76
C TYR A 31 4.96 4.81 -13.50
N GLY A 32 5.82 3.85 -13.86
CA GLY A 32 7.02 4.12 -14.65
C GLY A 32 6.67 4.78 -15.99
N THR A 33 5.66 4.26 -16.70
CA THR A 33 5.19 4.82 -17.96
C THR A 33 4.62 6.23 -17.79
N ILE A 34 3.81 6.47 -16.74
CA ILE A 34 3.27 7.80 -16.43
C ILE A 34 4.41 8.81 -16.21
N LEU A 35 5.37 8.48 -15.36
CA LEU A 35 6.49 9.36 -15.04
C LEU A 35 7.29 9.74 -16.30
N THR A 36 7.66 8.75 -17.11
CA THR A 36 8.47 8.97 -18.32
C THR A 36 7.71 9.59 -19.49
N SER A 37 6.37 9.49 -19.49
CA SER A 37 5.52 10.14 -20.52
C SER A 37 5.23 11.60 -20.24
N LEU A 38 5.28 12.01 -18.97
CA LEU A 38 4.95 13.37 -18.55
C LEU A 38 6.18 14.25 -18.28
N ASN A 39 7.34 13.65 -18.15
CA ASN A 39 8.56 14.34 -17.74
C ASN A 39 9.75 13.93 -18.60
N ASP A 40 10.76 14.78 -18.65
CA ASP A 40 12.08 14.42 -19.19
C ASP A 40 12.86 13.56 -18.18
N GLN A 41 13.95 12.94 -18.68
CA GLN A 41 14.75 12.02 -17.86
C GLN A 41 15.36 12.70 -16.62
N ALA A 42 15.79 13.96 -16.76
CA ALA A 42 16.39 14.71 -15.64
C ALA A 42 15.41 14.90 -14.52
N THR A 43 14.16 15.28 -14.82
CA THR A 43 13.08 15.40 -13.84
C THR A 43 12.74 14.07 -13.19
N VAL A 44 12.70 12.98 -13.96
CA VAL A 44 12.48 11.63 -13.41
C VAL A 44 13.57 11.25 -12.42
N ASP A 45 14.83 11.50 -12.75
CA ASP A 45 15.98 11.22 -11.88
C ASP A 45 15.92 12.05 -10.57
N GLU A 46 15.51 13.32 -10.66
CA GLU A 46 15.29 14.19 -9.49
C GLU A 46 14.18 13.67 -8.59
N VAL A 47 13.06 13.21 -9.15
CA VAL A 47 11.95 12.60 -8.37
C VAL A 47 12.44 11.37 -7.63
N PHE A 48 13.15 10.45 -8.28
CA PHE A 48 13.70 9.27 -7.60
C PHE A 48 14.73 9.63 -6.53
N LYS A 49 15.58 10.61 -6.79
CA LYS A 49 16.54 11.12 -5.80
C LYS A 49 15.81 11.71 -4.59
N TRP A 50 14.76 12.50 -4.81
CA TRP A 50 13.93 13.03 -3.74
C TRP A 50 13.27 11.91 -2.93
N MET A 51 12.63 10.94 -3.58
CA MET A 51 11.98 9.79 -2.92
C MET A 51 12.97 9.03 -2.02
N ASN A 52 14.18 8.77 -2.53
CA ASN A 52 15.21 8.04 -1.80
C ASN A 52 15.76 8.82 -0.60
N ASN A 53 15.69 10.13 -0.61
CA ASN A 53 16.22 11.00 0.46
C ASN A 53 15.13 11.58 1.37
N ASN A 54 13.85 11.46 1.01
CA ASN A 54 12.77 11.98 1.85
C ASN A 54 12.56 11.09 3.08
N PRO A 55 12.77 11.61 4.31
CA PRO A 55 12.75 10.78 5.51
C PRO A 55 11.36 10.17 5.79
N ARG A 56 10.28 10.85 5.43
CA ARG A 56 8.91 10.35 5.64
C ARG A 56 8.57 9.21 4.69
N MET A 57 9.00 9.32 3.43
CA MET A 57 8.84 8.24 2.44
C MET A 57 9.62 7.00 2.86
N GLN A 58 10.89 7.18 3.28
CA GLN A 58 11.74 6.10 3.75
C GLN A 58 11.22 5.48 5.05
N TYR A 59 10.70 6.29 5.97
CA TYR A 59 10.11 5.81 7.22
C TYR A 59 8.98 4.82 6.98
N LYS A 60 7.95 5.21 6.21
CA LYS A 60 6.81 4.32 5.96
C LYS A 60 7.20 3.05 5.20
N ALA A 61 8.08 3.17 4.21
CA ALA A 61 8.58 2.02 3.46
C ALA A 61 9.31 1.04 4.39
N LYS A 62 10.21 1.55 5.23
CA LYS A 62 10.92 0.75 6.23
C LYS A 62 9.97 0.13 7.24
N ARG A 63 9.02 0.89 7.78
CA ARG A 63 8.07 0.43 8.80
C ARG A 63 7.25 -0.77 8.33
N ILE A 64 6.72 -0.71 7.12
CA ILE A 64 5.97 -1.81 6.50
C ILE A 64 6.91 -2.99 6.19
N ASN A 65 8.09 -2.72 5.63
CA ASN A 65 9.04 -3.78 5.31
C ASN A 65 9.53 -4.53 6.57
N ASP A 66 9.79 -3.85 7.67
CA ASP A 66 10.20 -4.48 8.93
C ASP A 66 9.14 -5.47 9.42
N ILE A 67 7.84 -5.11 9.32
CA ILE A 67 6.74 -6.04 9.64
C ILE A 67 6.70 -7.21 8.66
N TYR A 68 6.94 -7.00 7.38
CA TYR A 68 7.01 -8.09 6.39
C TYR A 68 8.15 -9.06 6.65
N GLN A 69 9.28 -8.59 7.18
CA GLN A 69 10.43 -9.45 7.48
C GLN A 69 10.29 -10.18 8.82
N THR A 70 9.79 -9.51 9.85
CA THR A 70 9.86 -10.01 11.24
C THR A 70 8.50 -10.33 11.85
N GLY A 71 7.41 -9.77 11.33
CA GLY A 71 6.06 -9.94 11.86
C GLY A 71 5.49 -11.34 11.61
N ASN A 72 4.52 -11.71 12.43
CA ASN A 72 3.73 -12.92 12.23
C ASN A 72 2.72 -12.76 11.07
N ASN A 73 2.02 -13.85 10.73
CA ASN A 73 1.10 -13.86 9.58
C ASN A 73 -0.06 -12.87 9.71
N LEU A 74 -0.54 -12.58 10.91
CA LEU A 74 -1.61 -11.61 11.13
C LEU A 74 -1.09 -10.17 11.01
N GLU A 75 0.08 -9.89 11.59
CA GLU A 75 0.75 -8.59 11.49
C GLU A 75 1.04 -8.21 10.04
N LYS A 76 1.54 -9.16 9.24
CA LYS A 76 1.77 -8.96 7.80
C LYS A 76 0.49 -8.60 7.05
N LYS A 77 -0.64 -9.25 7.37
CA LYS A 77 -1.94 -8.94 6.77
C LYS A 77 -2.42 -7.54 7.13
N VAL A 78 -2.28 -7.14 8.41
CA VAL A 78 -2.62 -5.78 8.85
C VAL A 78 -1.76 -4.74 8.14
N ALA A 79 -0.44 -4.94 8.09
CA ALA A 79 0.48 -4.04 7.38
C ALA A 79 0.08 -3.89 5.91
N SER A 80 -0.31 -5.00 5.25
CA SER A 80 -0.80 -4.95 3.87
C SER A 80 -2.13 -4.22 3.73
N VAL A 81 -3.10 -4.45 4.62
CA VAL A 81 -4.38 -3.71 4.60
C VAL A 81 -4.16 -2.21 4.80
N PHE A 82 -3.23 -1.81 5.66
CA PHE A 82 -2.91 -0.39 5.85
C PHE A 82 -2.16 0.19 4.64
N LEU A 83 -1.26 -0.58 4.02
CA LEU A 83 -0.58 -0.17 2.79
C LEU A 83 -1.58 0.04 1.65
N GLU A 84 -2.40 -0.98 1.35
CA GLU A 84 -3.34 -1.02 0.23
C GLU A 84 -4.53 -0.07 0.43
N GLY A 85 -5.05 0.04 1.67
CA GLY A 85 -6.28 0.78 1.97
C GLY A 85 -6.06 2.21 2.46
N ILE A 86 -4.85 2.58 2.91
CA ILE A 86 -4.56 3.91 3.47
C ILE A 86 -3.38 4.56 2.77
N LEU A 87 -2.18 3.95 2.84
CA LEU A 87 -0.95 4.60 2.40
C LEU A 87 -0.91 4.84 0.89
N TYR A 88 -1.46 3.96 0.08
CA TYR A 88 -1.57 4.17 -1.37
C TYR A 88 -2.62 5.23 -1.70
N TYR A 89 -3.73 5.28 -0.96
CA TYR A 89 -4.80 6.24 -1.22
C TYR A 89 -4.37 7.69 -1.03
N THR A 90 -3.41 7.99 -0.15
CA THR A 90 -2.87 9.35 -0.01
C THR A 90 -2.19 9.84 -1.30
N ASN A 91 -1.67 8.92 -2.12
CA ASN A 91 -1.01 9.26 -3.38
C ASN A 91 -2.00 9.39 -4.55
N PHE A 92 -3.20 8.83 -4.45
CA PHE A 92 -4.22 8.90 -5.52
C PHE A 92 -4.93 10.25 -5.58
N PHE A 93 -4.86 11.05 -4.52
CA PHE A 93 -5.52 12.36 -4.47
C PHE A 93 -5.08 13.28 -5.61
N THR A 94 -3.79 13.44 -5.84
CA THR A 94 -3.26 14.37 -6.84
C THR A 94 -3.73 14.08 -8.26
N PRO A 95 -3.63 12.84 -8.80
CA PRO A 95 -4.20 12.51 -10.11
C PRO A 95 -5.71 12.77 -10.22
N LEU A 96 -6.46 12.47 -9.18
CA LEU A 96 -7.91 12.70 -9.16
C LEU A 96 -8.26 14.18 -9.07
N TRP A 97 -7.46 14.97 -8.35
CA TRP A 97 -7.58 16.42 -8.30
C TRP A 97 -7.33 17.06 -9.69
N TYR A 98 -6.30 16.62 -10.41
CA TYR A 98 -6.08 17.05 -11.79
C TYR A 98 -7.30 16.76 -12.67
N ARG A 99 -7.90 15.59 -12.54
CA ARG A 99 -9.12 15.22 -13.26
C ARG A 99 -10.28 16.15 -12.93
N GLY A 100 -10.49 16.46 -11.65
CA GLY A 100 -11.52 17.41 -11.20
C GLY A 100 -11.35 18.81 -11.78
N ASN A 101 -10.13 19.17 -12.17
CA ASN A 101 -9.78 20.42 -12.84
C ASN A 101 -9.63 20.29 -14.38
N ASN A 102 -10.20 19.26 -14.99
CA ASN A 102 -10.15 18.96 -16.43
C ASN A 102 -8.73 18.82 -17.00
N LYS A 103 -7.78 18.33 -16.18
CA LYS A 103 -6.39 18.08 -16.56
C LYS A 103 -6.06 16.61 -16.45
N LEU A 104 -5.11 16.14 -17.26
CA LEU A 104 -4.54 14.79 -17.22
C LEU A 104 -5.58 13.67 -17.12
N ALA A 105 -6.62 13.72 -17.95
CA ALA A 105 -7.74 12.78 -17.93
C ALA A 105 -7.29 11.32 -18.02
N ASN A 106 -6.35 11.00 -18.91
CA ASN A 106 -5.85 9.65 -19.10
C ASN A 106 -5.08 9.14 -17.87
N LEU A 107 -4.33 10.00 -17.19
CA LEU A 107 -3.68 9.66 -15.93
C LEU A 107 -4.69 9.19 -14.89
N SER A 108 -5.77 9.95 -14.71
CA SER A 108 -6.80 9.60 -13.74
C SER A 108 -7.55 8.30 -14.08
N GLU A 109 -7.72 7.98 -15.36
CA GLU A 109 -8.33 6.70 -15.75
C GLU A 109 -7.43 5.50 -15.39
N VAL A 110 -6.11 5.61 -15.57
CA VAL A 110 -5.17 4.59 -15.12
C VAL A 110 -5.23 4.45 -13.58
N ILE A 111 -5.20 5.57 -12.85
CA ILE A 111 -5.25 5.54 -11.39
C ILE A 111 -6.56 4.95 -10.86
N LYS A 112 -7.70 5.18 -11.51
CA LYS A 112 -8.97 4.52 -11.14
C LYS A 112 -8.92 3.00 -11.27
N LEU A 113 -8.21 2.48 -12.28
CA LEU A 113 -8.00 1.04 -12.41
C LEU A 113 -7.15 0.49 -11.26
N VAL A 114 -6.06 1.18 -10.93
CA VAL A 114 -5.22 0.85 -9.76
C VAL A 114 -6.05 0.85 -8.47
N ILE A 115 -6.81 1.92 -8.19
CA ILE A 115 -7.68 2.01 -7.00
C ILE A 115 -8.64 0.82 -6.89
N ARG A 116 -9.20 0.38 -8.00
CA ARG A 116 -10.09 -0.78 -8.02
C ARG A 116 -9.37 -2.07 -7.63
N ASP A 117 -8.16 -2.26 -8.13
CA ASP A 117 -7.35 -3.43 -7.82
C ASP A 117 -6.91 -3.42 -6.34
N GLU A 118 -6.44 -2.26 -5.82
CA GLU A 118 -6.08 -2.07 -4.41
C GLU A 118 -7.27 -2.34 -3.47
N SER A 119 -8.47 -1.95 -3.89
CA SER A 119 -9.70 -2.27 -3.14
C SER A 119 -9.95 -3.78 -3.02
N VAL A 120 -9.65 -4.55 -4.07
CA VAL A 120 -9.75 -6.02 -4.05
C VAL A 120 -8.67 -6.61 -3.16
N HIS A 121 -7.42 -6.15 -3.28
CA HIS A 121 -6.29 -6.59 -2.45
C HIS A 121 -6.58 -6.37 -0.96
N GLY A 122 -6.92 -5.14 -0.58
CA GLY A 122 -7.22 -4.79 0.81
C GLY A 122 -8.41 -5.57 1.38
N THR A 123 -9.48 -5.76 0.59
CA THR A 123 -10.65 -6.53 1.01
C THR A 123 -10.31 -8.01 1.24
N TYR A 124 -9.59 -8.63 0.32
CA TYR A 124 -9.19 -10.03 0.46
C TYR A 124 -8.27 -10.24 1.67
N LEU A 125 -7.26 -9.40 1.83
CA LEU A 125 -6.32 -9.50 2.93
C LEU A 125 -6.99 -9.22 4.28
N GLY A 126 -7.92 -8.25 4.33
CA GLY A 126 -8.75 -7.98 5.49
C GLY A 126 -9.65 -9.15 5.88
N TYR A 127 -10.26 -9.81 4.89
CA TYR A 127 -11.01 -11.03 5.14
C TYR A 127 -10.12 -12.16 5.69
N LYS A 128 -8.96 -12.38 5.09
CA LYS A 128 -8.00 -13.39 5.55
C LYS A 128 -7.47 -13.08 6.96
N PHE A 129 -7.28 -11.79 7.27
CA PHE A 129 -6.95 -11.34 8.61
C PHE A 129 -8.06 -11.72 9.61
N GLN A 130 -9.31 -11.38 9.32
CA GLN A 130 -10.44 -11.66 10.21
C GLN A 130 -10.58 -13.15 10.55
N LEU A 131 -10.35 -14.03 9.58
CA LEU A 131 -10.39 -15.48 9.83
C LEU A 131 -9.37 -15.89 10.89
N GLY A 132 -8.12 -15.44 10.81
CA GLY A 132 -7.10 -15.78 11.79
C GLY A 132 -7.27 -15.02 13.11
N TYR A 133 -7.73 -13.76 13.08
CA TYR A 133 -7.99 -12.97 14.28
C TYR A 133 -9.09 -13.59 15.15
N ASN A 134 -10.13 -14.15 14.54
CA ASN A 134 -11.22 -14.83 15.25
C ASN A 134 -10.80 -16.16 15.90
N GLU A 135 -9.66 -16.73 15.52
CA GLU A 135 -9.09 -17.91 16.16
C GLU A 135 -8.31 -17.58 17.46
N LEU A 136 -8.01 -16.29 17.69
CA LEU A 136 -7.30 -15.83 18.88
C LEU A 136 -8.21 -15.81 20.11
N SER A 137 -7.63 -16.03 21.31
CA SER A 137 -8.31 -15.80 22.58
C SER A 137 -8.66 -14.32 22.78
N ALA A 138 -9.63 -13.99 23.62
CA ALA A 138 -10.03 -12.62 23.91
C ALA A 138 -8.87 -11.73 24.41
N THR A 139 -7.93 -12.32 25.17
CA THR A 139 -6.74 -11.60 25.66
C THR A 139 -5.78 -11.29 24.51
N GLU A 140 -5.52 -12.25 23.62
CA GLU A 140 -4.68 -12.05 22.44
C GLU A 140 -5.30 -11.03 21.49
N GLN A 141 -6.61 -11.11 21.24
CA GLN A 141 -7.34 -10.12 20.43
C GLN A 141 -7.19 -8.70 20.98
N LYS A 142 -7.31 -8.52 22.29
CA LYS A 142 -7.14 -7.21 22.93
C LYS A 142 -5.71 -6.67 22.75
N THR A 143 -4.71 -7.52 22.95
CA THR A 143 -3.30 -7.15 22.78
C THR A 143 -2.99 -6.82 21.33
N PHE A 144 -3.50 -7.64 20.41
CA PHE A 144 -3.31 -7.44 18.98
C PHE A 144 -3.99 -6.16 18.48
N LYS A 145 -5.22 -5.90 18.96
CA LYS A 145 -5.93 -4.66 18.65
C LYS A 145 -5.15 -3.42 19.06
N LYS A 146 -4.59 -3.42 20.27
CA LYS A 146 -3.74 -2.32 20.73
C LYS A 146 -2.54 -2.09 19.80
N TRP A 147 -1.86 -3.15 19.38
CA TRP A 147 -0.76 -3.06 18.42
C TRP A 147 -1.22 -2.51 17.06
N MET A 148 -2.40 -2.91 16.58
CA MET A 148 -2.98 -2.37 15.33
C MET A 148 -3.26 -0.87 15.43
N ASP A 149 -3.88 -0.44 16.54
CA ASP A 149 -4.19 0.97 16.78
C ASP A 149 -2.89 1.81 16.82
N GLU A 150 -1.86 1.34 17.55
CA GLU A 150 -0.54 1.99 17.63
C GLU A 150 0.16 2.08 16.26
N LEU A 151 0.09 1.02 15.45
CA LEU A 151 0.66 1.03 14.10
C LEU A 151 -0.09 2.00 13.17
N LEU A 152 -1.42 2.05 13.28
CA LEU A 152 -2.23 2.95 12.48
C LEU A 152 -1.93 4.41 12.82
N ASP A 153 -1.88 4.74 14.11
CA ASP A 153 -1.58 6.10 14.57
C ASP A 153 -0.18 6.55 14.11
N ASP A 154 0.83 5.68 14.25
CA ASP A 154 2.20 5.91 13.78
C ASP A 154 2.28 6.22 12.28
N LEU A 155 1.59 5.42 11.46
CA LEU A 155 1.56 5.61 10.01
C LEU A 155 0.80 6.88 9.61
N LEU A 156 -0.33 7.17 10.26
CA LEU A 156 -1.11 8.39 10.00
C LEU A 156 -0.35 9.65 10.40
N GLU A 157 0.31 9.66 11.56
CA GLU A 157 1.16 10.77 11.99
C GLU A 157 2.26 11.07 10.97
N ASN A 158 2.90 10.02 10.43
CA ASN A 158 3.89 10.18 9.37
C ASN A 158 3.29 10.75 8.08
N GLU A 159 2.09 10.31 7.66
CA GLU A 159 1.43 10.84 6.45
C GLU A 159 0.98 12.29 6.63
N PHE A 160 0.47 12.67 7.80
CA PHE A 160 0.12 14.06 8.11
C PHE A 160 1.35 14.97 8.08
N ALA A 161 2.43 14.59 8.76
CA ALA A 161 3.67 15.35 8.75
C ALA A 161 4.26 15.48 7.34
N ARG A 162 4.14 14.44 6.50
CA ARG A 162 4.55 14.51 5.08
C ARG A 162 3.71 15.50 4.28
N SER A 163 2.42 15.60 4.55
CA SER A 163 1.53 16.54 3.82
C SER A 163 1.85 18.00 4.14
N GLU A 164 2.37 18.28 5.34
CA GLU A 164 2.74 19.63 5.78
C GLU A 164 4.08 20.11 5.19
N GLU A 165 4.95 19.20 4.74
CA GLU A 165 6.24 19.57 4.10
C GLU A 165 6.07 20.33 2.77
N HIS A 166 4.87 20.36 2.21
CA HIS A 166 4.56 20.96 0.90
C HIS A 166 3.61 22.17 0.98
N THR A 167 3.28 22.60 2.18
CA THR A 167 2.50 23.84 2.43
C THR A 167 3.38 24.99 2.86
#